data_e184419587c08960ce4b175d8f41f451
#
_entry.id   e184419587c08960ce4b175d8f41f451
#
_cell.length_a   1.000
_cell.length_b   1.000
_cell.length_c   1.000
_cell.angle_alpha   90.00
_cell.angle_beta   90.00
_cell.angle_gamma   90.00
#
_symmetry.space_group_name_H-M   'P 1'
#
loop_
_entity.id
_entity.type
_entity.pdbx_description
1 polymer ?
#
loop_
_entity_poly.entity_id
_entity_poly.type
_entity_poly.pdbx_seq_one_letter_code
_entity_poly.pdbx_strand_id
1 'polypeptide(L)'
;AESMIEEAHAQTSELVSEHEIMQQAYAQANEIVMAATDQAQQILDNATNDANDIRIGAVQYTDDLLANAESIIGHTLNSYTSKYDSLVTSLQECYDVVRNNRAELEVPDKSSRGLEAEFGGEAGQTEQGQME
;
A
#
# COMPACT_ATOMS: atom_id res chain seq x y z
N ALA A 1 26.43 61.00 -69.08
CA ALA A 1 25.84 61.48 -67.78
C ALA A 1 24.56 60.73 -67.44
N GLU A 2 23.68 60.48 -68.38
CA GLU A 2 22.42 59.77 -68.13
C GLU A 2 22.69 58.29 -67.80
N SER A 3 23.69 57.66 -68.44
CA SER A 3 23.99 56.26 -68.16
C SER A 3 24.62 56.07 -66.78
N MET A 4 25.32 57.09 -66.27
CA MET A 4 25.87 57.03 -64.89
C MET A 4 24.74 57.19 -63.86
N ILE A 5 23.73 58.00 -64.14
CA ILE A 5 22.59 58.14 -63.26
C ILE A 5 21.73 56.89 -63.24
N GLU A 6 21.49 56.34 -64.43
CA GLU A 6 20.78 55.08 -64.56
C GLU A 6 21.50 53.93 -63.83
N GLU A 7 22.81 53.84 -63.95
CA GLU A 7 23.62 52.84 -63.27
C GLU A 7 23.60 53.05 -61.78
N ALA A 8 23.68 54.30 -61.33
CA ALA A 8 23.58 54.63 -59.94
C ALA A 8 22.22 54.25 -59.35
N HIS A 9 21.13 54.52 -60.11
CA HIS A 9 19.76 54.13 -59.71
C HIS A 9 19.63 52.62 -59.66
N ALA A 10 20.18 51.91 -60.64
CA ALA A 10 20.12 50.47 -60.65
C ALA A 10 20.88 49.86 -59.43
N GLN A 11 22.06 50.39 -59.11
CA GLN A 11 22.81 49.96 -57.95
C GLN A 11 22.13 50.26 -56.65
N THR A 12 21.50 51.43 -56.52
CA THR A 12 20.73 51.82 -55.34
C THR A 12 19.54 50.91 -55.18
N SER A 13 18.80 50.64 -56.25
CA SER A 13 17.64 49.74 -56.24
C SER A 13 18.06 48.31 -55.83
N GLU A 14 19.18 47.84 -56.34
CA GLU A 14 19.70 46.54 -55.97
C GLU A 14 20.07 46.48 -54.50
N LEU A 15 20.76 47.47 -53.96
CA LEU A 15 21.12 47.58 -52.56
C LEU A 15 19.92 47.60 -51.65
N VAL A 16 18.87 48.33 -52.03
CA VAL A 16 17.60 48.41 -51.30
C VAL A 16 16.92 47.05 -51.30
N SER A 17 16.88 46.37 -52.45
CA SER A 17 16.35 45.00 -52.52
C SER A 17 17.10 44.01 -51.67
N GLU A 18 18.43 44.05 -51.67
CA GLU A 18 19.22 43.21 -50.82
C GLU A 18 18.99 43.48 -49.36
N HIS A 19 18.86 44.76 -48.99
CA HIS A 19 18.56 45.14 -47.60
C HIS A 19 17.18 44.62 -47.14
N GLU A 20 16.15 44.74 -47.99
CA GLU A 20 14.84 44.21 -47.72
C GLU A 20 14.84 42.70 -47.59
N ILE A 21 15.58 42.00 -48.47
CA ILE A 21 15.71 40.56 -48.40
C ILE A 21 16.39 40.15 -47.07
N MET A 22 17.43 40.86 -46.68
CA MET A 22 18.10 40.63 -45.40
C MET A 22 17.19 40.84 -44.22
N GLN A 23 16.40 41.92 -44.22
CA GLN A 23 15.46 42.20 -43.17
C GLN A 23 14.39 41.10 -43.06
N GLN A 24 13.85 40.65 -44.22
CA GLN A 24 12.90 39.57 -44.26
C GLN A 24 13.55 38.24 -43.73
N ALA A 25 14.78 38.00 -44.13
CA ALA A 25 15.49 36.80 -43.64
C ALA A 25 15.69 36.84 -42.15
N TYR A 26 16.07 37.97 -41.57
CA TYR A 26 16.16 38.13 -40.09
C TYR A 26 14.84 38.00 -39.43
N ALA A 27 13.77 38.59 -40.01
CA ALA A 27 12.43 38.45 -39.44
C ALA A 27 11.95 37.01 -39.43
N GLN A 28 12.16 36.30 -40.54
CA GLN A 28 11.82 34.86 -40.62
C GLN A 28 12.67 34.00 -39.66
N ALA A 29 13.95 34.31 -39.55
CA ALA A 29 14.82 33.61 -38.62
C ALA A 29 14.35 33.81 -37.18
N ASN A 30 13.98 35.03 -36.81
CA ASN A 30 13.44 35.32 -35.48
C ASN A 30 12.11 34.60 -35.24
N GLU A 31 11.23 34.55 -36.19
CA GLU A 31 9.97 33.81 -36.10
C GLU A 31 10.22 32.33 -35.89
N ILE A 32 11.16 31.75 -36.63
CA ILE A 32 11.55 30.34 -36.50
C ILE A 32 12.11 30.08 -35.10
N VAL A 33 13.00 30.93 -34.63
CA VAL A 33 13.60 30.79 -33.28
C VAL A 33 12.53 30.92 -32.21
N MET A 34 11.63 31.89 -32.32
CA MET A 34 10.53 32.06 -31.36
C MET A 34 9.59 30.86 -31.38
N ALA A 35 9.19 30.39 -32.57
CA ALA A 35 8.34 29.22 -32.69
C ALA A 35 9.04 27.94 -32.13
N ALA A 36 10.32 27.78 -32.40
CA ALA A 36 11.09 26.68 -31.87
C ALA A 36 11.21 26.74 -30.34
N THR A 37 11.40 27.93 -29.79
CA THR A 37 11.46 28.15 -28.34
C THR A 37 10.12 27.85 -27.67
N ASP A 38 9.03 28.35 -28.25
CA ASP A 38 7.69 28.08 -27.75
C ASP A 38 7.37 26.59 -27.82
N GLN A 39 7.71 25.93 -28.92
CA GLN A 39 7.49 24.51 -29.07
C GLN A 39 8.32 23.70 -28.05
N ALA A 40 9.57 24.09 -27.86
CA ALA A 40 10.43 23.45 -26.86
C ALA A 40 9.86 23.61 -25.45
N GLN A 41 9.36 24.81 -25.14
CA GLN A 41 8.70 25.05 -23.84
C GLN A 41 7.45 24.20 -23.66
N GLN A 42 6.63 24.09 -24.68
CA GLN A 42 5.45 23.22 -24.64
C GLN A 42 5.83 21.76 -24.43
N ILE A 43 6.87 21.30 -25.11
CA ILE A 43 7.36 19.93 -24.93
C ILE A 43 7.81 19.71 -23.48
N LEU A 44 8.56 20.66 -22.93
CA LEU A 44 9.02 20.58 -21.54
C LEU A 44 7.85 20.60 -20.55
N ASP A 45 6.89 21.48 -20.77
CA ASP A 45 5.71 21.59 -19.90
C ASP A 45 4.88 20.32 -19.96
N ASN A 46 4.64 19.80 -21.15
CA ASN A 46 3.92 18.56 -21.35
C ASN A 46 4.66 17.38 -20.68
N ALA A 47 5.96 17.29 -20.91
CA ALA A 47 6.78 16.23 -20.30
C ALA A 47 6.77 16.30 -18.78
N THR A 48 6.83 17.52 -18.22
CA THR A 48 6.77 17.74 -16.78
C THR A 48 5.40 17.35 -16.21
N ASN A 49 4.35 17.74 -16.88
CA ASN A 49 2.99 17.38 -16.49
C ASN A 49 2.77 15.87 -16.56
N ASP A 50 3.19 15.24 -17.67
CA ASP A 50 3.08 13.79 -17.83
C ASP A 50 3.87 13.05 -16.75
N ALA A 51 5.08 13.50 -16.47
CA ALA A 51 5.91 12.92 -15.42
C ALA A 51 5.26 13.05 -14.04
N ASN A 52 4.66 14.19 -13.74
CA ASN A 52 3.93 14.40 -12.50
C ASN A 52 2.69 13.53 -12.41
N ASP A 53 1.94 13.40 -13.49
CA ASP A 53 0.75 12.57 -13.55
C ASP A 53 1.11 11.09 -13.35
N ILE A 54 2.17 10.64 -13.99
CA ILE A 54 2.69 9.27 -13.80
C ILE A 54 3.10 9.06 -12.35
N ARG A 55 3.82 10.00 -11.77
CA ARG A 55 4.25 9.93 -10.38
C ARG A 55 3.07 9.87 -9.41
N ILE A 56 2.11 10.75 -9.59
CA ILE A 56 0.90 10.79 -8.76
C ILE A 56 0.11 9.49 -8.91
N GLY A 57 -0.06 9.04 -10.15
CA GLY A 57 -0.74 7.78 -10.43
C GLY A 57 -0.05 6.58 -9.80
N ALA A 58 1.28 6.54 -9.86
CA ALA A 58 2.06 5.47 -9.23
C ALA A 58 1.95 5.48 -7.71
N VAL A 59 2.01 6.66 -7.09
CA VAL A 59 1.84 6.82 -5.64
C VAL A 59 0.44 6.38 -5.23
N GLN A 60 -0.57 6.79 -5.97
CA GLN A 60 -1.96 6.45 -5.71
C GLN A 60 -2.22 4.95 -5.85
N TYR A 61 -1.68 4.35 -6.90
CA TYR A 61 -1.75 2.89 -7.10
C TYR A 61 -1.09 2.14 -5.95
N THR A 62 0.08 2.59 -5.53
CA THR A 62 0.81 1.98 -4.42
C THR A 62 0.05 2.13 -3.10
N ASP A 63 -0.51 3.31 -2.85
CA ASP A 63 -1.33 3.56 -1.67
C ASP A 63 -2.56 2.66 -1.64
N ASP A 64 -3.28 2.55 -2.74
CA ASP A 64 -4.44 1.67 -2.85
C ASP A 64 -4.06 0.20 -2.61
N LEU A 65 -2.94 -0.23 -3.16
CA LEU A 65 -2.42 -1.58 -2.97
C LEU A 65 -2.10 -1.85 -1.50
N LEU A 66 -1.42 -0.92 -0.85
CA LEU A 66 -1.09 -1.00 0.56
C LEU A 66 -2.33 -0.93 1.45
N ALA A 67 -3.29 -0.09 1.10
CA ALA A 67 -4.56 0.00 1.82
C ALA A 67 -5.35 -1.31 1.74
N ASN A 68 -5.37 -1.94 0.59
CA ASN A 68 -5.98 -3.26 0.44
C ASN A 68 -5.27 -4.32 1.27
N ALA A 69 -3.95 -4.32 1.26
CA ALA A 69 -3.15 -5.23 2.08
C ALA A 69 -3.40 -4.99 3.57
N GLU A 70 -3.41 -3.74 4.00
CA GLU A 70 -3.73 -3.36 5.38
C GLU A 70 -5.11 -3.86 5.80
N SER A 71 -6.12 -3.67 4.94
CA SER A 71 -7.48 -4.13 5.19
C SER A 71 -7.55 -5.65 5.34
N ILE A 72 -6.90 -6.38 4.44
CA ILE A 72 -6.87 -7.85 4.48
C ILE A 72 -6.17 -8.35 5.74
N ILE A 73 -5.00 -7.79 6.05
CA ILE A 73 -4.23 -8.16 7.23
C ILE A 73 -5.01 -7.84 8.51
N GLY A 74 -5.61 -6.65 8.59
CA GLY A 74 -6.40 -6.23 9.73
C GLY A 74 -7.62 -7.12 9.94
N HIS A 75 -8.34 -7.43 8.88
CA HIS A 75 -9.49 -8.32 8.93
C HIS A 75 -9.09 -9.73 9.37
N THR A 76 -8.01 -10.25 8.81
CA THR A 76 -7.48 -11.57 9.17
C THR A 76 -7.04 -11.60 10.62
N LEU A 77 -6.32 -10.58 11.07
CA LEU A 77 -5.88 -10.46 12.45
C LEU A 77 -7.07 -10.46 13.43
N ASN A 78 -8.08 -9.64 13.15
CA ASN A 78 -9.28 -9.58 13.97
C ASN A 78 -10.03 -10.91 13.99
N SER A 79 -10.16 -11.57 12.85
CA SER A 79 -10.82 -12.86 12.72
C SER A 79 -10.12 -13.94 13.54
N TYR A 80 -8.80 -14.04 13.44
CA TYR A 80 -8.03 -15.04 14.18
C TYR A 80 -7.99 -14.73 15.68
N THR A 81 -7.85 -13.47 16.05
CA THR A 81 -7.91 -13.05 17.45
C THR A 81 -9.26 -13.43 18.07
N SER A 82 -10.35 -13.16 17.38
CA SER A 82 -11.69 -13.52 17.85
C SER A 82 -11.87 -15.03 17.99
N LYS A 83 -11.39 -15.80 17.00
CA LYS A 83 -11.44 -17.27 17.04
C LYS A 83 -10.59 -17.83 18.17
N TYR A 84 -9.42 -17.25 18.37
CA TYR A 84 -8.52 -17.66 19.43
C TYR A 84 -9.15 -17.39 20.82
N ASP A 85 -9.73 -16.20 21.00
CA ASP A 85 -10.41 -15.86 22.24
C ASP A 85 -11.59 -16.79 22.50
N SER A 86 -12.35 -17.12 21.48
CA SER A 86 -13.46 -18.08 21.60
C SER A 86 -12.97 -19.46 22.02
N LEU A 87 -11.86 -19.92 21.42
CA LEU A 87 -11.26 -21.18 21.77
C LEU A 87 -10.77 -21.19 23.21
N VAL A 88 -10.07 -20.15 23.62
CA VAL A 88 -9.60 -20.01 25.01
C VAL A 88 -10.77 -20.04 26.01
N THR A 89 -11.83 -19.30 25.69
CA THR A 89 -13.06 -19.28 26.52
C THR A 89 -13.66 -20.68 26.63
N SER A 90 -13.81 -21.37 25.50
CA SER A 90 -14.37 -22.72 25.50
C SER A 90 -13.51 -23.71 26.27
N LEU A 91 -12.20 -23.64 26.13
CA LEU A 91 -11.30 -24.47 26.89
C LEU A 91 -11.34 -24.18 28.39
N GLN A 92 -11.46 -22.91 28.74
CA GLN A 92 -11.58 -22.49 30.14
C GLN A 92 -12.88 -23.04 30.74
N GLU A 93 -13.97 -22.96 30.00
CA GLU A 93 -15.25 -23.52 30.43
C GLU A 93 -15.16 -25.04 30.64
N CYS A 94 -14.55 -25.73 29.69
CA CYS A 94 -14.33 -27.19 29.83
C CYS A 94 -13.45 -27.53 31.02
N TYR A 95 -12.41 -26.76 31.22
CA TYR A 95 -11.51 -26.94 32.36
C TYR A 95 -12.28 -26.76 33.69
N ASP A 96 -13.07 -25.71 33.77
CA ASP A 96 -13.87 -25.41 34.98
C ASP A 96 -14.90 -26.50 35.25
N VAL A 97 -15.57 -27.00 34.22
CA VAL A 97 -16.54 -28.10 34.36
C VAL A 97 -15.85 -29.36 34.86
N VAL A 98 -14.73 -29.73 34.26
CA VAL A 98 -13.98 -30.93 34.70
C VAL A 98 -13.47 -30.76 36.12
N ARG A 99 -12.96 -29.60 36.46
CA ARG A 99 -12.47 -29.31 37.80
C ARG A 99 -13.57 -29.39 38.83
N ASN A 100 -14.75 -28.82 38.55
CA ASN A 100 -15.89 -28.86 39.44
C ASN A 100 -16.42 -30.28 39.60
N ASN A 101 -16.49 -31.04 38.53
CA ASN A 101 -16.92 -32.43 38.58
C ASN A 101 -15.96 -33.28 39.41
N ARG A 102 -14.67 -33.05 39.27
CA ARG A 102 -13.69 -33.71 40.12
C ARG A 102 -13.84 -33.35 41.59
N ALA A 103 -14.08 -32.10 41.88
CA ALA A 103 -14.30 -31.64 43.25
C ALA A 103 -15.54 -32.29 43.88
N GLU A 104 -16.64 -32.42 43.10
CA GLU A 104 -17.84 -33.12 43.58
C GLU A 104 -17.61 -34.61 43.86
N LEU A 105 -16.84 -35.28 43.00
CA LEU A 105 -16.49 -36.64 43.18
C LEU A 105 -15.51 -36.86 44.35
N GLU A 106 -14.63 -35.93 44.51
CA GLU A 106 -13.57 -36.03 45.53
C GLU A 106 -14.15 -36.02 46.94
N VAL A 107 -15.12 -35.20 47.23
CA VAL A 107 -15.75 -35.10 48.54
C VAL A 107 -16.50 -36.39 48.94
N PRO A 108 -17.38 -36.95 48.10
CA PRO A 108 -18.02 -38.22 48.38
C PRO A 108 -17.02 -39.37 48.38
N ASP A 109 -16.05 -39.35 47.50
CA ASP A 109 -15.05 -40.39 47.35
C ASP A 109 -14.17 -40.49 48.60
N LYS A 110 -13.73 -39.38 49.14
CA LYS A 110 -12.99 -39.33 50.41
C LYS A 110 -13.82 -39.85 51.57
N SER A 111 -15.08 -39.49 51.59
CA SER A 111 -16.02 -40.02 52.58
C SER A 111 -16.16 -41.54 52.45
N SER A 112 -16.34 -42.01 51.22
CA SER A 112 -16.45 -43.42 50.93
C SER A 112 -15.18 -44.20 51.32
N ARG A 113 -14.07 -43.64 51.00
CA ARG A 113 -12.76 -44.21 51.34
C ARG A 113 -12.58 -44.31 52.86
N GLY A 114 -13.00 -43.25 53.55
CA GLY A 114 -12.97 -43.26 55.01
C GLY A 114 -13.84 -44.34 55.59
N LEU A 115 -15.02 -44.51 55.06
CA LEU A 115 -15.94 -45.57 55.49
C LEU A 115 -15.39 -46.94 55.14
N GLU A 116 -14.86 -47.10 53.94
CA GLU A 116 -14.24 -48.39 53.52
C GLU A 116 -13.06 -48.72 54.37
N ALA A 117 -12.26 -47.75 54.72
CA ALA A 117 -11.14 -47.97 55.61
C ALA A 117 -11.56 -48.42 56.99
N GLU A 118 -12.66 -47.88 57.47
CA GLU A 118 -13.21 -48.29 58.77
C GLU A 118 -13.86 -49.66 58.75
N PHE A 119 -14.71 -49.87 57.76
CA PHE A 119 -15.47 -51.10 57.66
C PHE A 119 -14.66 -52.22 57.02
N GLY A 120 -13.82 -51.82 56.10
CA GLY A 120 -13.20 -52.77 55.29
C GLY A 120 -11.77 -53.03 55.66
N GLY A 121 -11.37 -52.72 56.80
CA GLY A 121 -10.05 -53.01 57.23
C GLY A 121 -9.57 -54.39 56.79
N GLU A 122 -10.53 -55.22 56.51
CA GLU A 122 -10.25 -56.57 56.04
C GLU A 122 -10.20 -56.68 54.53
N ALA A 123 -11.33 -56.25 53.91
CA ALA A 123 -11.50 -56.51 52.48
C ALA A 123 -11.18 -55.32 51.56
N GLY A 124 -11.34 -54.12 52.07
CA GLY A 124 -11.21 -52.92 51.27
C GLY A 124 -9.80 -52.50 50.96
N GLN A 125 -8.85 -52.98 51.69
CA GLN A 125 -7.45 -52.57 51.50
C GLN A 125 -6.89 -53.01 50.18
N THR A 126 -7.30 -54.15 49.67
CA THR A 126 -6.83 -54.66 48.39
C THR A 126 -7.40 -53.86 47.23
N GLU A 127 -8.62 -53.43 47.34
CA GLU A 127 -9.26 -52.63 46.29
C GLU A 127 -8.69 -51.24 46.24
N GLN A 128 -8.38 -50.64 47.38
CA GLN A 128 -7.78 -49.31 47.39
C GLN A 128 -6.43 -49.23 46.69
N GLY A 129 -5.64 -50.28 46.84
CA GLY A 129 -4.38 -50.36 46.18
C GLY A 129 -4.51 -50.44 44.65
N GLN A 130 -5.60 -50.96 44.16
CA GLN A 130 -5.87 -51.03 42.72
C GLN A 130 -6.42 -49.78 42.14
N MET A 131 -7.16 -49.00 42.88
CA MET A 131 -7.78 -47.77 42.44
C MET A 131 -6.79 -46.64 42.26
N GLU A 132 -5.67 -46.71 42.81
CA GLU A 132 -4.60 -45.73 42.60
C GLU A 132 -3.71 -46.04 41.42
#